data_d2b56158547d95c3a1083dc5bad80ce9
#
_entry.id   d2b56158547d95c3a1083dc5bad80ce9
#
_cell.length_a   1.000
_cell.length_b   1.000
_cell.length_c   1.000
_cell.angle_alpha   90.00
_cell.angle_beta   90.00
_cell.angle_gamma   90.00
#
_symmetry.space_group_name_H-M   'P 1'
#
loop_
_entity.id
_entity.type
_entity.pdbx_description
1 polymer ?
#
loop_
_entity_poly.entity_id
_entity_poly.type
_entity_poly.pdbx_seq_one_letter_code
_entity_poly.pdbx_strand_id
1 'polypeptide(L)'
;MTEYEKNIRSRGFVRFWLGAFTRLLPWLRIQRKLRRMRKAGTIIGSHIGIASDIMPPASRHLKIGDHVSIQTDRIDVRAPLAIGNYVIIGDSASIITCSHDIDNPEWMFKPYGLEIEDYVWIATRAMILPSCRKIGRGAVIGAGAVVVKDVPPMAVVSGNPASIIRYRKCVHDKLLPENLLGGGLSNYLTIRFSK
;
A
#
# COMPACT_ATOMS: atom_id res chain seq x y z
N MET A 1 -21.95 -7.72 3.13
CA MET A 1 -21.94 -7.15 1.77
C MET A 1 -21.87 -5.65 1.89
N THR A 2 -20.85 -5.03 1.30
CA THR A 2 -20.66 -3.57 1.30
C THR A 2 -21.68 -2.88 0.39
N GLU A 3 -21.90 -1.56 0.55
CA GLU A 3 -22.77 -0.78 -0.32
C GLU A 3 -22.29 -0.81 -1.79
N TYR A 4 -20.96 -0.82 -1.98
CA TYR A 4 -20.33 -0.96 -3.29
C TYR A 4 -20.69 -2.28 -3.98
N GLU A 5 -20.66 -3.40 -3.25
CA GLU A 5 -21.04 -4.72 -3.78
C GLU A 5 -22.53 -4.78 -4.14
N LYS A 6 -23.39 -4.23 -3.29
CA LYS A 6 -24.85 -4.12 -3.59
C LYS A 6 -25.10 -3.36 -4.88
N ASN A 7 -24.41 -2.24 -5.04
CA ASN A 7 -24.50 -1.39 -6.23
C ASN A 7 -24.06 -2.11 -7.53
N ILE A 8 -23.01 -2.95 -7.47
CA ILE A 8 -22.56 -3.73 -8.63
C ILE A 8 -23.58 -4.83 -8.96
N ARG A 9 -24.07 -5.55 -7.96
CA ARG A 9 -25.03 -6.64 -8.15
C ARG A 9 -26.37 -6.16 -8.72
N SER A 10 -26.83 -4.96 -8.37
CA SER A 10 -28.08 -4.38 -8.84
C SER A 10 -28.01 -3.79 -10.26
N ARG A 11 -26.81 -3.69 -10.88
CA ARG A 11 -26.66 -3.14 -12.22
C ARG A 11 -27.33 -4.02 -13.28
N GLY A 12 -28.10 -3.40 -14.18
CA GLY A 12 -28.60 -4.08 -15.38
C GLY A 12 -27.45 -4.56 -16.28
N PHE A 13 -27.71 -5.54 -17.13
CA PHE A 13 -26.73 -6.23 -17.96
C PHE A 13 -25.82 -5.27 -18.76
N VAL A 14 -26.41 -4.35 -19.51
CA VAL A 14 -25.65 -3.39 -20.35
C VAL A 14 -24.74 -2.52 -19.49
N ARG A 15 -25.26 -1.94 -18.41
CA ARG A 15 -24.50 -1.07 -17.50
C ARG A 15 -23.37 -1.82 -16.80
N PHE A 16 -23.57 -3.09 -16.49
CA PHE A 16 -22.54 -3.93 -15.91
C PHE A 16 -21.37 -4.15 -16.87
N TRP A 17 -21.65 -4.57 -18.11
CA TRP A 17 -20.61 -4.85 -19.11
C TRP A 17 -19.88 -3.59 -19.58
N LEU A 18 -20.58 -2.45 -19.71
CA LEU A 18 -19.90 -1.16 -19.93
C LEU A 18 -18.93 -0.85 -18.77
N GLY A 19 -19.35 -1.08 -17.54
CA GLY A 19 -18.47 -0.92 -16.37
C GLY A 19 -17.28 -1.87 -16.35
N ALA A 20 -17.43 -3.11 -16.83
CA ALA A 20 -16.32 -4.05 -16.99
C ALA A 20 -15.35 -3.59 -18.08
N PHE A 21 -15.87 -3.13 -19.22
CA PHE A 21 -15.06 -2.65 -20.35
C PHE A 21 -14.19 -1.44 -19.97
N THR A 22 -14.76 -0.45 -19.27
CA THR A 22 -14.00 0.72 -18.81
C THR A 22 -12.87 0.36 -17.84
N ARG A 23 -12.97 -0.77 -17.13
CA ARG A 23 -11.94 -1.28 -16.21
C ARG A 23 -10.85 -2.13 -16.87
N LEU A 24 -11.10 -2.60 -18.09
CA LEU A 24 -10.18 -3.52 -18.77
C LEU A 24 -8.81 -2.90 -19.03
N LEU A 25 -8.75 -1.71 -19.62
CA LEU A 25 -7.48 -1.03 -19.93
C LEU A 25 -6.69 -0.67 -18.66
N PRO A 26 -7.29 -0.06 -17.62
CA PRO A 26 -6.59 0.16 -16.35
C PRO A 26 -6.07 -1.15 -15.73
N TRP A 27 -6.87 -2.20 -15.75
CA TRP A 27 -6.45 -3.51 -15.24
C TRP A 27 -5.27 -4.08 -16.01
N LEU A 28 -5.29 -4.04 -17.35
CA LEU A 28 -4.16 -4.49 -18.18
C LEU A 28 -2.88 -3.70 -17.90
N ARG A 29 -2.98 -2.38 -17.67
CA ARG A 29 -1.85 -1.54 -17.29
C ARG A 29 -1.26 -1.97 -15.95
N ILE A 30 -2.11 -2.23 -14.94
CA ILE A 30 -1.68 -2.73 -13.62
C ILE A 30 -1.00 -4.09 -13.79
N GLN A 31 -1.58 -5.04 -14.54
CA GLN A 31 -0.97 -6.35 -14.76
C GLN A 31 0.42 -6.25 -15.42
N ARG A 32 0.61 -5.30 -16.36
CA ARG A 32 1.93 -5.04 -16.96
C ARG A 32 2.94 -4.49 -15.93
N LYS A 33 2.52 -3.59 -15.04
CA LYS A 33 3.35 -3.08 -13.93
C LYS A 33 3.77 -4.23 -13.01
N LEU A 34 2.82 -5.02 -12.54
CA LEU A 34 3.08 -6.17 -11.65
C LEU A 34 4.02 -7.19 -12.29
N ARG A 35 3.84 -7.49 -13.59
CA ARG A 35 4.76 -8.39 -14.33
C ARG A 35 6.18 -7.85 -14.37
N ARG A 36 6.37 -6.53 -14.60
CA ARG A 36 7.70 -5.89 -14.58
C ARG A 36 8.34 -5.98 -13.20
N MET A 37 7.57 -5.72 -12.14
CA MET A 37 8.05 -5.80 -10.77
C MET A 37 8.48 -7.25 -10.41
N ARG A 38 7.66 -8.26 -10.78
CA ARG A 38 8.02 -9.67 -10.57
C ARG A 38 9.29 -10.07 -11.33
N LYS A 39 9.46 -9.60 -12.58
CA LYS A 39 10.70 -9.84 -13.36
C LYS A 39 11.93 -9.20 -12.72
N ALA A 40 11.78 -8.11 -12.00
CA ALA A 40 12.85 -7.47 -11.22
C ALA A 40 13.09 -8.13 -9.84
N GLY A 41 12.42 -9.24 -9.56
CA GLY A 41 12.60 -10.03 -8.34
C GLY A 41 11.68 -9.65 -7.18
N THR A 42 10.73 -8.71 -7.36
CA THR A 42 9.76 -8.36 -6.33
C THR A 42 8.79 -9.51 -6.08
N ILE A 43 8.64 -9.91 -4.81
CA ILE A 43 7.62 -10.89 -4.39
C ILE A 43 6.31 -10.13 -4.21
N ILE A 44 5.27 -10.54 -4.94
CA ILE A 44 3.98 -9.82 -4.95
C ILE A 44 2.84 -10.82 -4.82
N GLY A 45 2.00 -10.59 -3.84
CA GLY A 45 0.76 -11.32 -3.61
C GLY A 45 -0.33 -11.07 -4.64
N SER A 46 -1.56 -11.28 -4.25
CA SER A 46 -2.76 -11.12 -5.06
C SER A 46 -3.50 -9.82 -4.75
N HIS A 47 -4.40 -9.41 -5.64
CA HIS A 47 -5.31 -8.25 -5.42
C HIS A 47 -4.57 -6.93 -5.11
N ILE A 48 -3.58 -6.58 -5.93
CA ILE A 48 -2.82 -5.34 -5.77
C ILE A 48 -3.44 -4.21 -6.60
N GLY A 49 -3.80 -3.13 -5.92
CA GLY A 49 -4.18 -1.86 -6.53
C GLY A 49 -2.96 -0.93 -6.66
N ILE A 50 -2.73 -0.38 -7.85
CA ILE A 50 -1.69 0.63 -8.11
C ILE A 50 -2.34 1.80 -8.81
N ALA A 51 -2.12 3.02 -8.34
CA ALA A 51 -2.60 4.22 -8.99
C ALA A 51 -2.10 4.29 -10.47
N SER A 52 -2.94 4.82 -11.34
CA SER A 52 -2.74 4.71 -12.80
C SER A 52 -1.50 5.42 -13.29
N ASP A 53 -1.15 6.53 -12.68
CA ASP A 53 -0.12 7.50 -13.05
C ASP A 53 1.26 7.22 -12.44
N ILE A 54 1.36 6.28 -11.50
CA ILE A 54 2.62 5.93 -10.84
C ILE A 54 3.18 4.60 -11.33
N MET A 55 4.50 4.43 -11.15
CA MET A 55 5.20 3.15 -11.30
C MET A 55 6.00 2.88 -10.03
N PRO A 56 5.48 2.07 -9.08
CA PRO A 56 6.23 1.73 -7.89
C PRO A 56 7.59 1.09 -8.25
N PRO A 57 8.63 1.34 -7.46
CA PRO A 57 9.93 0.74 -7.68
C PRO A 57 9.86 -0.78 -7.57
N ALA A 58 10.78 -1.45 -8.22
CA ALA A 58 10.86 -2.91 -8.24
C ALA A 58 12.24 -3.39 -7.81
N SER A 59 12.30 -4.35 -6.92
CA SER A 59 13.56 -4.89 -6.39
C SER A 59 13.33 -6.26 -5.75
N ARG A 60 14.38 -7.08 -5.72
CA ARG A 60 14.40 -8.31 -4.92
C ARG A 60 14.27 -8.06 -3.41
N HIS A 61 14.49 -6.84 -2.97
CA HIS A 61 14.35 -6.42 -1.57
C HIS A 61 12.91 -6.08 -1.20
N LEU A 62 11.98 -6.00 -2.18
CA LEU A 62 10.58 -5.65 -1.95
C LEU A 62 9.70 -6.90 -1.89
N LYS A 63 8.93 -7.02 -0.80
CA LYS A 63 7.85 -8.01 -0.67
C LYS A 63 6.53 -7.27 -0.42
N ILE A 64 5.48 -7.67 -1.12
CA ILE A 64 4.13 -7.10 -1.02
C ILE A 64 3.15 -8.25 -0.79
N GLY A 65 2.36 -8.18 0.26
CA GLY A 65 1.31 -9.14 0.59
C GLY A 65 0.06 -9.02 -0.31
N ASP A 66 -1.03 -9.57 0.16
CA ASP A 66 -2.32 -9.57 -0.54
C ASP A 66 -3.17 -8.33 -0.20
N HIS A 67 -4.07 -7.94 -1.12
CA HIS A 67 -5.00 -6.84 -0.91
C HIS A 67 -4.32 -5.52 -0.53
N VAL A 68 -3.28 -5.13 -1.26
CA VAL A 68 -2.52 -3.89 -0.99
C VAL A 68 -2.88 -2.81 -2.00
N SER A 69 -3.08 -1.58 -1.52
CA SER A 69 -3.26 -0.37 -2.34
C SER A 69 -2.04 0.52 -2.27
N ILE A 70 -1.42 0.81 -3.42
CA ILE A 70 -0.22 1.65 -3.52
C ILE A 70 -0.53 2.87 -4.40
N GLN A 71 -0.47 4.06 -3.80
CA GLN A 71 -0.79 5.33 -4.45
C GLN A 71 0.43 6.25 -4.55
N THR A 72 1.63 5.73 -4.35
CA THR A 72 2.89 6.48 -4.44
C THR A 72 3.99 5.66 -5.10
N ASP A 73 4.93 6.31 -5.74
CA ASP A 73 6.18 5.74 -6.24
C ASP A 73 7.40 6.10 -5.36
N ARG A 74 7.19 6.90 -4.32
CA ARG A 74 8.22 7.36 -3.39
C ARG A 74 8.57 6.29 -2.36
N ILE A 75 8.92 5.10 -2.82
CA ILE A 75 9.24 3.94 -1.99
C ILE A 75 10.70 3.55 -2.26
N ASP A 76 11.56 3.73 -1.26
CA ASP A 76 12.95 3.28 -1.34
C ASP A 76 13.03 1.76 -1.15
N VAL A 77 13.64 1.06 -2.10
CA VAL A 77 13.81 -0.39 -2.11
C VAL A 77 15.27 -0.84 -2.15
N ARG A 78 16.18 0.06 -1.77
CA ARG A 78 17.62 -0.24 -1.67
C ARG A 78 17.95 -1.14 -0.47
N ALA A 79 17.09 -1.14 0.55
CA ALA A 79 17.15 -2.08 1.67
C ALA A 79 15.86 -2.92 1.73
N PRO A 80 15.81 -4.02 2.50
CA PRO A 80 14.64 -4.87 2.60
C PRO A 80 13.39 -4.11 3.05
N LEU A 81 12.31 -4.23 2.29
CA LEU A 81 11.00 -3.70 2.61
C LEU A 81 9.96 -4.80 2.49
N ALA A 82 9.30 -5.12 3.59
CA ALA A 82 8.19 -6.05 3.64
C ALA A 82 6.89 -5.31 3.92
N ILE A 83 5.90 -5.47 3.05
CA ILE A 83 4.56 -4.91 3.17
C ILE A 83 3.59 -6.07 3.35
N GLY A 84 2.87 -6.08 4.48
CA GLY A 84 1.89 -7.10 4.83
C GLY A 84 0.62 -7.06 3.99
N ASN A 85 -0.41 -7.72 4.47
CA ASN A 85 -1.70 -7.84 3.80
C ASN A 85 -2.63 -6.69 4.19
N TYR A 86 -3.57 -6.33 3.31
CA TYR A 86 -4.58 -5.29 3.55
C TYR A 86 -3.97 -3.92 3.91
N VAL A 87 -2.80 -3.62 3.35
CA VAL A 87 -2.09 -2.35 3.59
C VAL A 87 -2.53 -1.28 2.59
N ILE A 88 -2.70 -0.06 3.08
CA ILE A 88 -3.00 1.12 2.27
C ILE A 88 -1.83 2.08 2.38
N ILE A 89 -1.21 2.41 1.24
CA ILE A 89 -0.18 3.45 1.13
C ILE A 89 -0.75 4.59 0.30
N GLY A 90 -1.04 5.69 0.97
CA GLY A 90 -1.68 6.87 0.41
C GLY A 90 -0.81 7.65 -0.57
N ASP A 91 -1.44 8.56 -1.27
CA ASP A 91 -0.80 9.42 -2.26
C ASP A 91 0.37 10.21 -1.66
N SER A 92 1.46 10.30 -2.43
CA SER A 92 2.67 11.04 -2.06
C SER A 92 3.30 10.65 -0.70
N ALA A 93 2.92 9.53 -0.11
CA ALA A 93 3.61 8.99 1.06
C ALA A 93 5.04 8.59 0.68
N SER A 94 6.01 8.85 1.56
CA SER A 94 7.42 8.53 1.34
C SER A 94 7.88 7.45 2.31
N ILE A 95 8.50 6.39 1.78
CA ILE A 95 9.13 5.34 2.57
C ILE A 95 10.61 5.34 2.27
N ILE A 96 11.43 5.60 3.28
CA ILE A 96 12.89 5.69 3.15
C ILE A 96 13.50 4.56 3.97
N THR A 97 14.23 3.67 3.31
CA THR A 97 14.80 2.46 3.94
C THR A 97 16.30 2.55 4.19
N CYS A 98 16.94 3.61 3.72
CA CYS A 98 18.38 3.79 3.79
C CYS A 98 18.75 5.19 4.28
N SER A 99 19.96 5.32 4.85
CA SER A 99 20.56 6.60 5.21
C SER A 99 22.08 6.52 5.03
N HIS A 100 22.77 7.49 5.55
CA HIS A 100 24.23 7.52 5.65
C HIS A 100 24.67 7.67 7.11
N ASP A 101 25.89 7.24 7.40
CA ASP A 101 26.52 7.52 8.67
C ASP A 101 27.06 8.95 8.64
N ILE A 102 26.39 9.85 9.35
CA ILE A 102 26.72 11.28 9.37
C ILE A 102 28.02 11.58 10.14
N ASP A 103 28.43 10.65 11.01
CA ASP A 103 29.65 10.77 11.82
C ASP A 103 30.85 10.05 11.17
N ASN A 104 30.63 9.42 9.99
CA ASN A 104 31.69 8.76 9.23
C ASN A 104 32.20 9.68 8.12
N PRO A 105 33.49 10.02 8.05
CA PRO A 105 34.05 10.91 7.04
C PRO A 105 33.87 10.39 5.60
N GLU A 106 33.71 9.09 5.39
CA GLU A 106 33.45 8.47 4.09
C GLU A 106 31.96 8.46 3.73
N TRP A 107 31.08 9.05 4.56
CA TRP A 107 29.63 9.11 4.34
C TRP A 107 29.01 7.72 4.06
N MET A 108 29.44 6.72 4.85
CA MET A 108 29.07 5.33 4.60
C MET A 108 27.56 5.10 4.51
N PHE A 109 27.16 4.37 3.47
CA PHE A 109 25.77 3.97 3.26
C PHE A 109 25.31 2.99 4.35
N LYS A 110 24.15 3.28 4.96
CA LYS A 110 23.49 2.45 5.98
C LYS A 110 22.13 1.96 5.52
N PRO A 111 21.99 0.70 5.10
CA PRO A 111 20.69 0.10 4.86
C PRO A 111 20.05 -0.29 6.20
N TYR A 112 18.77 0.04 6.35
CA TYR A 112 18.03 -0.26 7.57
C TYR A 112 16.93 -1.30 7.37
N GLY A 113 16.16 -1.21 6.27
CA GLY A 113 14.97 -2.00 6.02
C GLY A 113 13.76 -1.57 6.85
N LEU A 114 12.58 -2.05 6.46
CA LEU A 114 11.33 -1.76 7.13
C LEU A 114 10.36 -2.94 6.99
N GLU A 115 9.68 -3.28 8.09
CA GLU A 115 8.54 -4.18 8.10
C GLU A 115 7.24 -3.39 8.36
N ILE A 116 6.29 -3.51 7.45
CA ILE A 116 4.93 -2.97 7.58
C ILE A 116 3.99 -4.16 7.73
N GLU A 117 3.41 -4.32 8.91
CA GLU A 117 2.52 -5.44 9.19
C GLU A 117 1.13 -5.26 8.54
N ASP A 118 0.24 -6.26 8.72
CA ASP A 118 -1.09 -6.28 8.11
C ASP A 118 -1.98 -5.11 8.58
N TYR A 119 -2.92 -4.70 7.73
CA TYR A 119 -3.94 -3.69 8.02
C TYR A 119 -3.39 -2.31 8.39
N VAL A 120 -2.14 -2.03 8.04
CA VAL A 120 -1.57 -0.70 8.23
C VAL A 120 -2.14 0.28 7.20
N TRP A 121 -2.43 1.49 7.66
CA TRP A 121 -2.77 2.61 6.79
C TRP A 121 -1.74 3.74 6.94
N ILE A 122 -0.98 3.98 5.89
CA ILE A 122 -0.10 5.14 5.73
C ILE A 122 -0.86 6.18 4.93
N ALA A 123 -1.24 7.29 5.56
CA ALA A 123 -2.04 8.32 4.91
C ALA A 123 -1.18 9.21 3.98
N THR A 124 -1.87 10.06 3.23
CA THR A 124 -1.29 10.97 2.23
C THR A 124 -0.14 11.80 2.81
N ARG A 125 0.96 11.91 2.06
CA ARG A 125 2.16 12.70 2.39
C ARG A 125 2.85 12.32 3.70
N ALA A 126 2.52 11.20 4.32
CA ALA A 126 3.27 10.69 5.46
C ALA A 126 4.70 10.30 5.04
N MET A 127 5.66 10.46 5.94
CA MET A 127 7.07 10.12 5.70
C MET A 127 7.55 9.12 6.75
N ILE A 128 8.06 8.00 6.30
CA ILE A 128 8.67 6.97 7.15
C ILE A 128 10.18 7.07 6.99
N LEU A 129 10.87 7.45 8.08
CA LEU A 129 12.33 7.58 8.08
C LEU A 129 13.04 6.25 8.42
N PRO A 130 14.30 6.09 8.03
CA PRO A 130 15.05 4.83 8.21
C PRO A 130 15.21 4.38 9.66
N SER A 131 15.04 5.27 10.62
CA SER A 131 15.02 4.95 12.05
C SER A 131 13.79 4.18 12.51
N CYS A 132 12.69 4.20 11.73
CA CYS A 132 11.55 3.31 11.90
C CYS A 132 11.85 1.98 11.20
N ARG A 133 11.86 0.90 11.96
CA ARG A 133 12.13 -0.45 11.45
C ARG A 133 10.88 -1.31 11.36
N LYS A 134 9.84 -0.91 12.08
CA LYS A 134 8.60 -1.67 12.17
C LYS A 134 7.38 -0.77 12.34
N ILE A 135 6.35 -1.05 11.55
CA ILE A 135 5.00 -0.48 11.73
C ILE A 135 4.07 -1.65 12.05
N GLY A 136 3.59 -1.66 13.29
CA GLY A 136 2.80 -2.76 13.84
C GLY A 136 1.42 -2.89 13.21
N ARG A 137 0.87 -4.11 13.29
CA ARG A 137 -0.42 -4.49 12.73
C ARG A 137 -1.53 -3.48 13.06
N GLY A 138 -2.28 -3.07 12.04
CA GLY A 138 -3.40 -2.16 12.21
C GLY A 138 -3.03 -0.72 12.57
N ALA A 139 -1.76 -0.36 12.62
CA ALA A 139 -1.35 1.02 12.87
C ALA A 139 -1.83 1.97 11.77
N VAL A 140 -2.01 3.24 12.13
CA VAL A 140 -2.36 4.33 11.21
C VAL A 140 -1.34 5.43 11.34
N ILE A 141 -0.74 5.79 10.22
CA ILE A 141 0.15 6.94 10.10
C ILE A 141 -0.67 8.09 9.53
N GLY A 142 -0.88 9.14 10.32
CA GLY A 142 -1.65 10.32 9.94
C GLY A 142 -1.05 11.05 8.73
N ALA A 143 -1.90 11.78 8.01
CA ALA A 143 -1.45 12.55 6.85
C ALA A 143 -0.36 13.56 7.23
N GLY A 144 0.71 13.63 6.44
CA GLY A 144 1.85 14.52 6.69
C GLY A 144 2.70 14.16 7.92
N ALA A 145 2.42 13.07 8.62
CA ALA A 145 3.21 12.65 9.77
C ALA A 145 4.62 12.21 9.37
N VAL A 146 5.63 12.55 10.20
CA VAL A 146 7.03 12.14 10.03
C VAL A 146 7.40 11.12 11.11
N VAL A 147 7.48 9.85 10.70
CA VAL A 147 7.73 8.72 11.60
C VAL A 147 9.22 8.49 11.74
N VAL A 148 9.73 8.67 12.96
CA VAL A 148 11.16 8.57 13.31
C VAL A 148 11.51 7.36 14.20
N LYS A 149 10.51 6.56 14.58
CA LYS A 149 10.66 5.36 15.44
C LYS A 149 9.56 4.36 15.15
N ASP A 150 9.75 3.14 15.62
CA ASP A 150 8.76 2.07 15.46
C ASP A 150 7.38 2.45 15.99
N VAL A 151 6.36 1.99 15.27
CA VAL A 151 4.97 2.26 15.60
C VAL A 151 4.31 1.00 16.16
N PRO A 152 3.79 1.03 17.38
CA PRO A 152 3.13 -0.13 18.00
C PRO A 152 1.87 -0.58 17.22
N PRO A 153 1.46 -1.85 17.36
CA PRO A 153 0.21 -2.33 16.79
C PRO A 153 -0.98 -1.45 17.21
N MET A 154 -1.91 -1.24 16.30
CA MET A 154 -3.15 -0.47 16.51
C MET A 154 -2.94 1.01 16.86
N ALA A 155 -1.72 1.50 16.97
CA ALA A 155 -1.46 2.91 17.26
C ALA A 155 -1.84 3.81 16.08
N VAL A 156 -2.42 4.97 16.39
CA VAL A 156 -2.64 6.09 15.46
C VAL A 156 -1.63 7.15 15.81
N VAL A 157 -0.72 7.43 14.89
CA VAL A 157 0.35 8.43 15.08
C VAL A 157 0.18 9.61 14.14
N SER A 158 0.55 10.80 14.60
CA SER A 158 0.50 12.02 13.80
C SER A 158 1.55 13.04 14.28
N GLY A 159 1.85 14.02 13.44
CA GLY A 159 2.78 15.12 13.75
C GLY A 159 4.18 14.91 13.17
N ASN A 160 5.07 15.88 13.46
CA ASN A 160 6.49 15.87 13.09
C ASN A 160 7.33 16.36 14.29
N PRO A 161 8.07 15.48 14.98
CA PRO A 161 8.05 14.02 14.83
C PRO A 161 6.70 13.39 15.23
N ALA A 162 6.35 12.27 14.60
CA ALA A 162 5.08 11.59 14.87
C ALA A 162 5.04 11.02 16.29
N SER A 163 3.90 11.24 16.97
CA SER A 163 3.61 10.70 18.29
C SER A 163 2.26 9.97 18.29
N ILE A 164 2.07 9.06 19.25
CA ILE A 164 0.81 8.33 19.41
C ILE A 164 -0.25 9.28 19.92
N ILE A 165 -1.33 9.46 19.16
CA ILE A 165 -2.49 10.29 19.56
C ILE A 165 -3.62 9.44 20.12
N ARG A 166 -3.73 8.18 19.73
CA ARG A 166 -4.68 7.19 20.26
C ARG A 166 -4.40 5.79 19.72
N TYR A 167 -5.17 4.82 20.15
CA TYR A 167 -5.21 3.48 19.56
C TYR A 167 -6.51 3.24 18.82
N ARG A 168 -6.48 2.42 17.76
CA ARG A 168 -7.69 1.96 17.05
C ARG A 168 -8.43 0.93 17.90
N LYS A 169 -9.75 0.88 17.70
CA LYS A 169 -10.61 -0.16 18.30
C LYS A 169 -10.73 -1.40 17.41
N CYS A 170 -10.57 -1.27 16.10
CA CYS A 170 -10.64 -2.35 15.12
C CYS A 170 -9.83 -2.02 13.87
N VAL A 171 -9.53 -3.02 13.05
CA VAL A 171 -8.93 -2.87 11.72
C VAL A 171 -10.03 -2.77 10.65
N HIS A 172 -9.65 -2.46 9.41
CA HIS A 172 -10.55 -2.37 8.26
C HIS A 172 -10.71 -3.73 7.56
N ASP A 173 -11.13 -4.76 8.29
CA ASP A 173 -11.25 -6.15 7.83
C ASP A 173 -12.31 -6.36 6.73
N LYS A 174 -13.25 -5.44 6.59
CA LYS A 174 -14.30 -5.46 5.55
C LYS A 174 -13.97 -4.63 4.31
N LEU A 175 -12.84 -3.94 4.32
CA LEU A 175 -12.38 -3.13 3.19
C LEU A 175 -11.41 -3.95 2.33
N LEU A 176 -11.61 -3.93 1.04
CA LEU A 176 -10.63 -4.40 0.05
C LEU A 176 -9.85 -3.19 -0.46
N PRO A 177 -8.62 -2.95 0.02
CA PRO A 177 -7.86 -1.74 -0.26
C PRO A 177 -7.66 -1.42 -1.73
N GLU A 178 -7.52 -2.44 -2.58
CA GLU A 178 -7.41 -2.26 -4.03
C GLU A 178 -8.65 -1.60 -4.66
N ASN A 179 -9.82 -1.67 -4.01
CA ASN A 179 -11.05 -1.04 -4.49
C ASN A 179 -11.06 0.49 -4.29
N LEU A 180 -10.18 1.03 -3.43
CA LEU A 180 -10.03 2.48 -3.24
C LEU A 180 -9.61 3.21 -4.52
N LEU A 181 -8.96 2.50 -5.45
CA LEU A 181 -8.53 3.02 -6.74
C LEU A 181 -9.52 2.72 -7.89
N GLY A 182 -10.80 2.59 -7.57
CA GLY A 182 -11.86 2.36 -8.56
C GLY A 182 -12.19 0.89 -8.85
N GLY A 183 -11.65 -0.03 -8.06
CA GLY A 183 -11.89 -1.47 -8.13
C GLY A 183 -11.32 -2.11 -9.39
N GLY A 184 -10.46 -3.09 -9.23
CA GLY A 184 -9.91 -3.88 -10.34
C GLY A 184 -11.02 -4.64 -11.09
N LEU A 185 -10.81 -4.92 -12.36
CA LEU A 185 -11.72 -5.72 -13.19
C LEU A 185 -12.03 -7.08 -12.53
N SER A 186 -11.03 -7.73 -11.96
CA SER A 186 -11.17 -9.01 -11.28
C SER A 186 -12.22 -8.97 -10.19
N ASN A 187 -12.10 -8.04 -9.23
CA ASN A 187 -13.08 -7.88 -8.14
C ASN A 187 -14.48 -7.48 -8.66
N TYR A 188 -14.52 -6.60 -9.67
CA TYR A 188 -15.77 -6.18 -10.28
C TYR A 188 -16.55 -7.37 -10.85
N LEU A 189 -15.87 -8.30 -11.53
CA LEU A 189 -16.47 -9.51 -12.09
C LEU A 189 -16.85 -10.49 -10.98
N THR A 190 -15.95 -10.73 -10.00
CA THR A 190 -16.22 -11.64 -8.88
C THR A 190 -17.45 -11.23 -8.09
N ILE A 191 -17.62 -9.95 -7.77
CA ILE A 191 -18.81 -9.44 -7.05
C ILE A 191 -20.11 -9.81 -7.77
N ARG A 192 -20.15 -9.79 -9.10
CA ARG A 192 -21.36 -10.11 -9.88
C ARG A 192 -21.68 -11.59 -9.90
N PHE A 193 -20.65 -12.43 -9.98
CA PHE A 193 -20.79 -13.88 -10.25
C PHE A 193 -20.53 -14.76 -9.02
N SER A 194 -20.04 -14.20 -7.90
CA SER A 194 -20.00 -14.95 -6.64
C SER A 194 -21.42 -15.16 -6.10
N LYS A 195 -21.72 -16.42 -5.78
CA LYS A 195 -23.00 -16.81 -5.14
C LYS A 195 -23.10 -16.24 -3.73
#